data_dff60824c16f0c256e4351547557bafb
#
_entry.id   dff60824c16f0c256e4351547557bafb
#
_cell.length_a   1.000
_cell.length_b   1.000
_cell.length_c   1.000
_cell.angle_alpha   90.00
_cell.angle_beta   90.00
_cell.angle_gamma   90.00
#
_symmetry.space_group_name_H-M   'P 1'
#
loop_
_entity.id
_entity.type
_entity.pdbx_description
1 polymer ?
#
loop_
_entity_poly.entity_id
_entity_poly.type
_entity_poly.pdbx_seq_one_letter_code
_entity_poly.pdbx_strand_id
1 'polypeptide(L)'
;MSNTALTPFVITREFRAPRALLWQVQTQAEHLHHWLSPEGFHTIHANMDFRVGGRYHYGLEGPNGMQMWGLQQFLEIVPERKIVHLQSFSDKDGGLGRHPMAPTWPAYMHVTATYEDSASGGTLYTIAWQPHESDAEGVASFDGARAGMNAGFAGTFAKLDAYLLTLQS
;
A
#
# COMPACT_ATOMS: atom_id res chain seq x y z
N MET A 1 5.40 25.20 -20.99
CA MET A 1 5.29 24.33 -19.82
C MET A 1 4.92 22.95 -20.27
N SER A 2 5.91 22.08 -20.22
CA SER A 2 5.62 20.68 -20.53
C SER A 2 4.75 20.11 -19.43
N ASN A 3 3.49 19.93 -19.72
CA ASN A 3 2.64 19.08 -18.94
C ASN A 3 3.09 17.65 -19.18
N THR A 4 4.19 17.27 -18.54
CA THR A 4 4.55 15.87 -18.53
C THR A 4 3.45 15.19 -17.73
N ALA A 5 2.56 14.50 -18.44
CA ALA A 5 1.56 13.68 -17.79
C ALA A 5 2.29 12.76 -16.83
N LEU A 6 1.99 12.86 -15.55
CA LEU A 6 2.58 12.01 -14.54
C LEU A 6 2.25 10.56 -14.87
N THR A 7 3.28 9.74 -15.07
CA THR A 7 3.09 8.32 -15.35
C THR A 7 2.96 7.57 -14.03
N PRO A 8 1.82 6.90 -13.76
CA PRO A 8 1.68 6.11 -12.54
C PRO A 8 2.73 4.99 -12.49
N PHE A 9 3.10 4.60 -11.27
CA PHE A 9 3.85 3.38 -11.04
C PHE A 9 2.83 2.24 -10.95
N VAL A 10 2.91 1.26 -11.87
CA VAL A 10 1.94 0.18 -11.96
C VAL A 10 2.62 -1.17 -11.81
N ILE A 11 2.09 -2.00 -10.91
CA ILE A 11 2.50 -3.39 -10.77
C ILE A 11 1.28 -4.27 -10.93
N THR A 12 1.39 -5.31 -11.76
CA THR A 12 0.39 -6.35 -11.90
C THR A 12 1.01 -7.68 -11.48
N ARG A 13 0.30 -8.44 -10.65
CA ARG A 13 0.77 -9.74 -10.20
C ARG A 13 -0.39 -10.69 -10.00
N GLU A 14 -0.17 -11.95 -10.36
CA GLU A 14 -1.12 -13.02 -10.07
C GLU A 14 -0.82 -13.64 -8.71
N PHE A 15 -1.86 -13.77 -7.87
CA PHE A 15 -1.77 -14.46 -6.59
C PHE A 15 -2.58 -15.77 -6.67
N ARG A 16 -2.04 -16.82 -6.06
CA ARG A 16 -2.69 -18.13 -6.02
C ARG A 16 -3.70 -18.20 -4.89
N ALA A 17 -4.73 -17.37 -4.98
CA ALA A 17 -5.80 -17.31 -4.00
C ALA A 17 -7.07 -16.77 -4.65
N PRO A 18 -8.26 -17.22 -4.20
CA PRO A 18 -9.52 -16.63 -4.67
C PRO A 18 -9.59 -15.14 -4.32
N ARG A 19 -10.32 -14.36 -5.12
CA ARG A 19 -10.51 -12.93 -4.88
C ARG A 19 -11.01 -12.63 -3.47
N ALA A 20 -11.96 -13.40 -2.98
CA ALA A 20 -12.51 -13.20 -1.64
C ALA A 20 -11.43 -13.30 -0.56
N LEU A 21 -10.52 -14.26 -0.66
CA LEU A 21 -9.44 -14.42 0.30
C LEU A 21 -8.41 -13.31 0.18
N LEU A 22 -7.98 -12.98 -1.04
CA LEU A 22 -7.03 -11.89 -1.24
C LEU A 22 -7.59 -10.56 -0.74
N TRP A 23 -8.86 -10.29 -1.01
CA TRP A 23 -9.56 -9.11 -0.50
C TRP A 23 -9.53 -9.09 1.02
N GLN A 24 -9.85 -10.20 1.65
CA GLN A 24 -9.91 -10.32 3.12
C GLN A 24 -8.56 -10.01 3.77
N VAL A 25 -7.48 -10.61 3.26
CA VAL A 25 -6.15 -10.41 3.86
C VAL A 25 -5.61 -9.00 3.63
N GLN A 26 -6.17 -8.26 2.69
CA GLN A 26 -5.76 -6.88 2.39
C GLN A 26 -6.65 -5.82 3.03
N THR A 27 -7.80 -6.18 3.59
CA THR A 27 -8.75 -5.21 4.14
C THR A 27 -9.01 -5.36 5.62
N GLN A 28 -8.54 -6.43 6.24
CA GLN A 28 -8.68 -6.66 7.67
C GLN A 28 -7.33 -6.45 8.36
N ALA A 29 -7.32 -5.58 9.37
CA ALA A 29 -6.09 -5.20 10.06
C ALA A 29 -5.35 -6.41 10.65
N GLU A 30 -6.08 -7.39 11.19
CA GLU A 30 -5.51 -8.61 11.76
C GLU A 30 -4.72 -9.45 10.75
N HIS A 31 -5.07 -9.36 9.45
CA HIS A 31 -4.33 -10.03 8.40
C HIS A 31 -3.16 -9.17 7.89
N LEU A 32 -3.37 -7.85 7.79
CA LEU A 32 -2.37 -6.95 7.25
C LEU A 32 -1.04 -6.99 8.02
N HIS A 33 -1.09 -7.10 9.33
CA HIS A 33 0.15 -7.09 10.12
C HIS A 33 1.02 -8.33 9.90
N HIS A 34 0.51 -9.38 9.27
CA HIS A 34 1.31 -10.58 8.97
C HIS A 34 2.19 -10.42 7.74
N TRP A 35 1.85 -9.53 6.82
CA TRP A 35 2.58 -9.46 5.56
C TRP A 35 2.95 -8.04 5.11
N LEU A 36 2.27 -7.02 5.60
CA LEU A 36 2.45 -5.65 5.09
C LEU A 36 3.75 -4.99 5.58
N SER A 37 4.26 -5.38 6.72
CA SER A 37 5.47 -4.76 7.28
C SER A 37 6.71 -5.11 6.46
N PRO A 38 7.60 -4.13 6.20
CA PRO A 38 8.91 -4.44 5.61
C PRO A 38 9.70 -5.39 6.49
N GLU A 39 10.70 -6.05 5.90
CA GLU A 39 11.55 -6.97 6.65
C GLU A 39 12.24 -6.25 7.81
N GLY A 40 12.21 -6.86 9.00
CA GLY A 40 12.76 -6.27 10.21
C GLY A 40 11.82 -5.36 10.97
N PHE A 41 10.65 -5.08 10.40
CA PHE A 41 9.62 -4.26 11.06
C PHE A 41 8.46 -5.14 11.52
N HIS A 42 7.77 -4.66 12.55
CA HIS A 42 6.53 -5.30 13.03
C HIS A 42 5.49 -4.22 13.31
N THR A 43 4.23 -4.61 13.26
CA THR A 43 3.10 -3.70 13.49
C THR A 43 2.93 -3.44 14.98
N ILE A 44 2.94 -2.17 15.37
CA ILE A 44 2.70 -1.73 16.75
C ILE A 44 1.35 -1.06 16.93
N HIS A 45 0.70 -0.67 15.83
CA HIS A 45 -0.61 -0.03 15.85
C HIS A 45 -1.34 -0.34 14.55
N ALA A 46 -2.62 -0.68 14.65
CA ALA A 46 -3.46 -0.92 13.48
C ALA A 46 -4.90 -0.59 13.83
N ASN A 47 -5.42 0.49 13.25
CA ASN A 47 -6.80 0.92 13.44
C ASN A 47 -7.46 1.07 12.07
N MET A 48 -8.38 0.17 11.75
CA MET A 48 -9.02 0.08 10.45
C MET A 48 -10.50 0.44 10.55
N ASP A 49 -10.90 1.46 9.78
CA ASP A 49 -12.29 1.78 9.51
C ASP A 49 -12.48 1.65 7.99
N PHE A 50 -12.77 0.43 7.54
CA PHE A 50 -12.82 0.11 6.12
C PHE A 50 -14.17 0.45 5.51
N ARG A 51 -14.32 1.72 5.14
CA ARG A 51 -15.49 2.26 4.43
C ARG A 51 -15.09 3.51 3.68
N VAL A 52 -15.88 3.92 2.70
CA VAL A 52 -15.65 5.20 2.02
C VAL A 52 -15.76 6.33 3.06
N GLY A 53 -14.75 7.17 3.10
CA GLY A 53 -14.62 8.21 4.12
C GLY A 53 -13.94 7.74 5.41
N GLY A 54 -13.73 6.43 5.56
CA GLY A 54 -12.96 5.89 6.67
C GLY A 54 -11.46 5.87 6.38
N ARG A 55 -10.67 5.37 7.33
CA ARG A 55 -9.22 5.34 7.18
C ARG A 55 -8.59 4.17 7.92
N TYR A 56 -7.39 3.81 7.47
CA TYR A 56 -6.53 2.85 8.14
C TYR A 56 -5.30 3.58 8.65
N HIS A 57 -5.14 3.64 9.97
CA HIS A 57 -3.98 4.24 10.63
C HIS A 57 -3.12 3.13 11.22
N TYR A 58 -1.85 3.09 10.86
CA TYR A 58 -0.96 2.03 11.29
C TYR A 58 0.41 2.56 11.70
N GLY A 59 1.06 1.83 12.59
CA GLY A 59 2.42 2.11 13.02
C GLY A 59 3.26 0.86 12.95
N LEU A 60 4.49 1.01 12.48
CA LEU A 60 5.47 -0.06 12.35
C LEU A 60 6.71 0.32 13.17
N GLU A 61 7.32 -0.66 13.82
CA GLU A 61 8.57 -0.47 14.54
C GLU A 61 9.64 -1.39 13.99
N GLY A 62 10.79 -0.84 13.70
CA GLY A 62 11.93 -1.55 13.17
C GLY A 62 13.12 -1.57 14.10
N PRO A 63 14.30 -1.86 13.58
CA PRO A 63 15.54 -1.93 14.39
C PRO A 63 15.80 -0.61 15.12
N ASN A 64 16.34 -0.71 16.34
CA ASN A 64 16.69 0.43 17.18
C ASN A 64 15.50 1.32 17.57
N GLY A 65 14.28 0.77 17.55
CA GLY A 65 13.11 1.51 17.93
C GLY A 65 12.62 2.52 16.89
N MET A 66 13.14 2.46 15.66
CA MET A 66 12.69 3.34 14.59
C MET A 66 11.21 3.06 14.28
N GLN A 67 10.38 4.10 14.23
CA GLN A 67 8.96 3.97 13.96
C GLN A 67 8.59 4.63 12.65
N MET A 68 7.69 3.99 11.92
CA MET A 68 7.09 4.52 10.70
C MET A 68 5.58 4.47 10.85
N TRP A 69 4.93 5.61 10.64
CA TRP A 69 3.48 5.71 10.76
C TRP A 69 2.89 6.05 9.40
N GLY A 70 1.75 5.45 9.10
CA GLY A 70 1.08 5.65 7.82
C GLY A 70 -0.43 5.73 7.96
N LEU A 71 -1.04 6.29 6.92
CA LEU A 71 -2.47 6.52 6.87
C LEU A 71 -2.98 6.25 5.46
N GLN A 72 -4.08 5.52 5.37
CA GLN A 72 -4.83 5.34 4.12
C GLN A 72 -6.22 5.92 4.33
N GLN A 73 -6.66 6.80 3.41
CA GLN A 73 -8.00 7.38 3.43
C GLN A 73 -8.77 6.82 2.26
N PHE A 74 -9.85 6.11 2.51
CA PHE A 74 -10.58 5.38 1.47
C PHE A 74 -11.53 6.30 0.71
N LEU A 75 -11.33 6.39 -0.62
CA LEU A 75 -12.12 7.21 -1.52
C LEU A 75 -13.19 6.42 -2.26
N GLU A 76 -12.88 5.18 -2.62
CA GLU A 76 -13.79 4.30 -3.35
C GLU A 76 -13.52 2.85 -2.95
N ILE A 77 -14.58 2.09 -2.71
CA ILE A 77 -14.50 0.67 -2.39
C ILE A 77 -15.57 -0.05 -3.21
N VAL A 78 -15.13 -0.96 -4.09
CA VAL A 78 -16.03 -1.89 -4.78
C VAL A 78 -15.63 -3.28 -4.29
N PRO A 79 -16.45 -3.94 -3.46
CA PRO A 79 -16.08 -5.20 -2.81
C PRO A 79 -15.51 -6.22 -3.78
N GLU A 80 -14.33 -6.73 -3.45
CA GLU A 80 -13.57 -7.73 -4.19
C GLU A 80 -13.15 -7.31 -5.60
N ARG A 81 -13.28 -6.01 -5.94
CA ARG A 81 -12.94 -5.51 -7.28
C ARG A 81 -12.00 -4.32 -7.28
N LYS A 82 -12.17 -3.36 -6.35
CA LYS A 82 -11.42 -2.11 -6.44
C LYS A 82 -11.36 -1.39 -5.11
N ILE A 83 -10.19 -0.84 -4.79
CA ILE A 83 -10.00 0.10 -3.69
C ILE A 83 -9.23 1.30 -4.23
N VAL A 84 -9.74 2.50 -3.98
CA VAL A 84 -9.02 3.75 -4.23
C VAL A 84 -8.82 4.44 -2.90
N HIS A 85 -7.56 4.81 -2.60
CA HIS A 85 -7.26 5.52 -1.36
C HIS A 85 -6.14 6.54 -1.55
N LEU A 86 -6.06 7.49 -0.62
CA LEU A 86 -4.92 8.37 -0.48
C LEU A 86 -4.01 7.79 0.60
N GLN A 87 -2.75 7.60 0.25
CA GLN A 87 -1.72 7.10 1.16
C GLN A 87 -0.86 8.28 1.61
N SER A 88 -0.59 8.37 2.92
CA SER A 88 0.32 9.37 3.45
C SER A 88 1.13 8.79 4.59
N PHE A 89 2.27 9.41 4.89
CA PHE A 89 2.92 9.20 6.18
C PHE A 89 2.12 9.96 7.24
N SER A 90 2.14 9.48 8.47
CA SER A 90 1.41 10.11 9.56
C SER A 90 2.29 10.19 10.80
N ASP A 91 1.78 10.89 11.82
CA ASP A 91 2.32 10.79 13.17
C ASP A 91 1.55 9.71 13.94
N LYS A 92 1.95 9.49 15.19
CA LYS A 92 1.32 8.46 16.04
C LYS A 92 -0.14 8.77 16.38
N ASP A 93 -0.56 10.02 16.23
CA ASP A 93 -1.92 10.47 16.56
C ASP A 93 -2.84 10.55 15.35
N GLY A 94 -2.35 10.15 14.16
CA GLY A 94 -3.13 10.14 12.91
C GLY A 94 -3.09 11.46 12.15
N GLY A 95 -2.24 12.40 12.53
CA GLY A 95 -2.01 13.62 11.77
C GLY A 95 -1.06 13.39 10.60
N LEU A 96 -0.94 14.37 9.72
CA LEU A 96 -0.03 14.28 8.58
C LEU A 96 1.42 14.27 9.05
N GLY A 97 2.16 13.25 8.64
CA GLY A 97 3.59 13.12 8.89
C GLY A 97 4.40 13.24 7.61
N ARG A 98 5.67 12.91 7.71
CA ARG A 98 6.59 12.91 6.60
C ARG A 98 7.43 11.64 6.60
N HIS A 99 7.90 11.27 5.41
CA HIS A 99 8.85 10.16 5.30
C HIS A 99 10.11 10.53 6.07
N PRO A 100 10.53 9.71 7.05
CA PRO A 100 11.66 10.08 7.93
C PRO A 100 12.98 10.27 7.20
N MET A 101 13.16 9.63 6.04
CA MET A 101 14.41 9.69 5.27
C MET A 101 14.24 10.35 3.90
N ALA A 102 13.06 10.85 3.57
CA ALA A 102 12.77 11.44 2.27
C ALA A 102 11.82 12.62 2.43
N PRO A 103 12.30 13.77 2.92
CA PRO A 103 11.44 14.93 3.23
C PRO A 103 10.74 15.52 2.00
N THR A 104 11.25 15.26 0.80
CA THR A 104 10.66 15.73 -0.45
C THR A 104 9.63 14.76 -1.05
N TRP A 105 9.38 13.62 -0.39
CA TRP A 105 8.37 12.67 -0.81
C TRP A 105 6.99 13.35 -0.82
N PRO A 106 6.12 13.04 -1.80
CA PRO A 106 4.79 13.64 -1.85
C PRO A 106 4.02 13.45 -0.56
N ALA A 107 3.30 14.49 -0.14
CA ALA A 107 2.48 14.40 1.07
C ALA A 107 1.41 13.32 0.93
N TYR A 108 0.84 13.18 -0.26
CA TYR A 108 -0.18 12.16 -0.55
C TYR A 108 0.14 11.41 -1.82
N MET A 109 -0.13 10.10 -1.81
CA MET A 109 -0.11 9.24 -2.98
C MET A 109 -1.54 8.81 -3.27
N HIS A 110 -1.94 8.89 -4.54
CA HIS A 110 -3.22 8.34 -4.99
C HIS A 110 -2.98 6.90 -5.42
N VAL A 111 -3.69 5.97 -4.82
CA VAL A 111 -3.49 4.54 -5.03
C VAL A 111 -4.79 3.91 -5.52
N THR A 112 -4.69 3.15 -6.61
CA THR A 112 -5.81 2.35 -7.11
C THR A 112 -5.38 0.89 -7.15
N ALA A 113 -6.12 0.03 -6.46
CA ALA A 113 -5.91 -1.42 -6.48
C ALA A 113 -7.13 -2.09 -7.12
N THR A 114 -6.89 -2.98 -8.06
CA THR A 114 -7.95 -3.74 -8.73
C THR A 114 -7.72 -5.24 -8.60
N TYR A 115 -8.82 -5.98 -8.55
CA TYR A 115 -8.82 -7.43 -8.35
C TYR A 115 -9.66 -8.07 -9.45
N GLU A 116 -9.07 -8.99 -10.21
CA GLU A 116 -9.75 -9.72 -11.28
C GLU A 116 -9.44 -11.20 -11.15
N ASP A 117 -10.39 -12.04 -11.57
CA ASP A 117 -10.12 -13.48 -11.62
C ASP A 117 -9.07 -13.76 -12.68
N SER A 118 -8.08 -14.60 -12.35
CA SER A 118 -7.09 -15.04 -13.33
C SER A 118 -7.54 -16.32 -14.02
N ALA A 119 -6.96 -16.59 -15.19
CA ALA A 119 -7.27 -17.78 -15.96
C ALA A 119 -6.95 -19.07 -15.21
N SER A 120 -6.02 -19.04 -14.26
CA SER A 120 -5.62 -20.22 -13.48
C SER A 120 -6.44 -20.45 -12.22
N GLY A 121 -7.48 -19.63 -11.97
CA GLY A 121 -8.31 -19.74 -10.79
C GLY A 121 -7.84 -18.92 -9.61
N GLY A 122 -6.76 -18.16 -9.77
CA GLY A 122 -6.28 -17.21 -8.78
C GLY A 122 -6.83 -15.81 -8.98
N THR A 123 -6.08 -14.83 -8.56
CA THR A 123 -6.47 -13.41 -8.66
C THR A 123 -5.36 -12.60 -9.33
N LEU A 124 -5.74 -11.83 -10.34
CA LEU A 124 -4.87 -10.86 -10.95
C LEU A 124 -5.05 -9.54 -10.20
N TYR A 125 -3.99 -9.11 -9.53
CA TYR A 125 -3.97 -7.92 -8.70
C TYR A 125 -3.13 -6.84 -9.37
N THR A 126 -3.72 -5.66 -9.56
CA THR A 126 -3.01 -4.52 -10.15
C THR A 126 -3.07 -3.36 -9.17
N ILE A 127 -1.93 -2.76 -8.89
CA ILE A 127 -1.85 -1.57 -8.05
C ILE A 127 -1.18 -0.45 -8.84
N ALA A 128 -1.78 0.73 -8.81
CA ALA A 128 -1.26 1.92 -9.48
C ALA A 128 -1.05 3.02 -8.45
N TRP A 129 0.15 3.56 -8.40
CA TRP A 129 0.56 4.62 -7.48
C TRP A 129 0.95 5.86 -8.26
N GLN A 130 0.50 7.03 -7.77
CA GLN A 130 0.95 8.32 -8.32
C GLN A 130 0.87 9.39 -7.25
N PRO A 131 1.75 10.41 -7.29
CA PRO A 131 1.63 11.55 -6.38
C PRO A 131 0.29 12.25 -6.58
N HIS A 132 -0.30 12.71 -5.48
CA HIS A 132 -1.59 13.41 -5.49
C HIS A 132 -1.36 14.87 -5.11
N GLU A 133 -1.70 15.78 -6.01
CA GLU A 133 -1.55 17.22 -5.80
C GLU A 133 -0.15 17.60 -5.30
N SER A 134 0.87 16.97 -5.86
CA SER A 134 2.26 17.15 -5.44
C SER A 134 2.93 18.28 -6.19
N ASP A 135 3.92 18.90 -5.52
CA ASP A 135 4.82 19.85 -6.19
C ASP A 135 5.83 19.10 -7.07
N ALA A 136 6.64 19.85 -7.81
CA ALA A 136 7.63 19.27 -8.72
C ALA A 136 8.70 18.47 -7.98
N GLU A 137 9.07 18.87 -6.78
CA GLU A 137 10.02 18.15 -5.94
C GLU A 137 9.50 16.78 -5.54
N GLY A 138 8.23 16.69 -5.15
CA GLY A 138 7.58 15.43 -4.80
C GLY A 138 7.50 14.50 -6.01
N VAL A 139 7.15 15.02 -7.17
CA VAL A 139 7.11 14.23 -8.41
C VAL A 139 8.51 13.68 -8.75
N ALA A 140 9.54 14.51 -8.62
CA ALA A 140 10.91 14.08 -8.88
C ALA A 140 11.37 13.00 -7.89
N SER A 141 11.01 13.12 -6.60
CA SER A 141 11.30 12.12 -5.59
C SER A 141 10.64 10.79 -5.92
N PHE A 142 9.38 10.84 -6.35
CA PHE A 142 8.63 9.66 -6.77
C PHE A 142 9.29 8.98 -7.98
N ASP A 143 9.63 9.75 -9.01
CA ASP A 143 10.27 9.21 -10.21
C ASP A 143 11.62 8.55 -9.87
N GLY A 144 12.40 9.16 -9.01
CA GLY A 144 13.69 8.62 -8.58
C GLY A 144 13.57 7.35 -7.75
N ALA A 145 12.40 7.09 -7.16
CA ALA A 145 12.18 5.93 -6.29
C ALA A 145 11.58 4.71 -7.03
N ARG A 146 11.28 4.81 -8.32
CA ARG A 146 10.59 3.73 -9.06
C ARG A 146 11.26 2.37 -8.94
N ALA A 147 12.57 2.31 -9.09
CA ALA A 147 13.30 1.04 -8.98
C ALA A 147 13.23 0.48 -7.55
N GLY A 148 13.38 1.35 -6.54
CA GLY A 148 13.26 0.96 -5.14
C GLY A 148 11.87 0.48 -4.78
N MET A 149 10.82 1.15 -5.30
CA MET A 149 9.44 0.73 -5.10
C MET A 149 9.18 -0.65 -5.69
N ASN A 150 9.70 -0.91 -6.89
CA ASN A 150 9.55 -2.21 -7.54
C ASN A 150 10.13 -3.32 -6.67
N ALA A 151 11.34 -3.12 -6.15
CA ALA A 151 11.98 -4.07 -5.24
C ALA A 151 11.20 -4.22 -3.92
N GLY A 152 10.71 -3.11 -3.36
CA GLY A 152 9.92 -3.11 -2.14
C GLY A 152 8.62 -3.90 -2.28
N PHE A 153 7.89 -3.67 -3.37
CA PHE A 153 6.66 -4.42 -3.64
C PHE A 153 6.92 -5.90 -3.87
N ALA A 154 8.01 -6.25 -4.57
CA ALA A 154 8.36 -7.65 -4.77
C ALA A 154 8.57 -8.36 -3.44
N GLY A 155 9.27 -7.73 -2.49
CA GLY A 155 9.47 -8.27 -1.15
C GLY A 155 8.17 -8.41 -0.36
N THR A 156 7.33 -7.39 -0.40
CA THR A 156 6.03 -7.41 0.27
C THR A 156 5.11 -8.48 -0.32
N PHE A 157 5.07 -8.61 -1.63
CA PHE A 157 4.25 -9.62 -2.30
C PHE A 157 4.75 -11.04 -2.04
N ALA A 158 6.06 -11.22 -1.86
CA ALA A 158 6.59 -12.53 -1.45
C ALA A 158 6.09 -12.93 -0.06
N LYS A 159 6.03 -11.99 0.86
CA LYS A 159 5.44 -12.22 2.19
C LYS A 159 3.95 -12.54 2.08
N LEU A 160 3.23 -11.83 1.22
CA LEU A 160 1.81 -12.09 0.99
C LEU A 160 1.58 -13.48 0.43
N ASP A 161 2.39 -13.91 -0.55
CA ASP A 161 2.33 -15.27 -1.09
C ASP A 161 2.51 -16.31 0.02
N ALA A 162 3.51 -16.14 0.86
CA ALA A 162 3.79 -17.07 1.96
C ALA A 162 2.64 -17.11 2.96
N TYR A 163 2.08 -15.95 3.29
CA TYR A 163 0.93 -15.87 4.20
C TYR A 163 -0.31 -16.56 3.62
N LEU A 164 -0.59 -16.33 2.34
CA LEU A 164 -1.73 -16.97 1.64
C LEU A 164 -1.60 -18.49 1.64
N LEU A 165 -0.39 -19.01 1.51
CA LEU A 165 -0.15 -20.46 1.59
C LEU A 165 -0.56 -21.03 2.96
N THR A 166 -0.27 -20.31 4.04
CA THR A 166 -0.64 -20.78 5.39
C THR A 166 -2.15 -20.85 5.58
N LEU A 167 -2.90 -19.99 4.89
CA LEU A 167 -4.37 -19.95 5.04
C LEU A 167 -5.08 -20.98 4.17
N GLN A 168 -4.41 -21.57 3.18
CA GLN A 168 -4.98 -22.49 2.22
C GLN A 168 -4.50 -23.93 2.38
N SER A 169 -3.64 -24.18 3.34
CA SER A 169 -3.13 -25.51 3.62
C SER A 169 -3.96 -26.24 4.65
#